data_620857439a2e4a82e28c247c433910e0
#
_entry.id   620857439a2e4a82e28c247c433910e0
#
_cell.length_a   1.000
_cell.length_b   1.000
_cell.length_c   1.000
_cell.angle_alpha   90.00
_cell.angle_beta   90.00
_cell.angle_gamma   90.00
#
_symmetry.space_group_name_H-M   'P 1'
#
loop_
_entity.id
_entity.type
_entity.pdbx_description
1 polymer ?
#
loop_
_entity_poly.entity_id
_entity_poly.type
_entity_poly.pdbx_seq_one_letter_code
_entity_poly.pdbx_strand_id
1 'polypeptide(L)'
;MITRFSVPNLHETTIHLTNVVNGKIVPDKILTNAKILSTYTDTILENKEIWISKGRIACIRNNNDHKNFFNTKDVSVFDVEKNILAPGLIDPHMHIESSMITGCAYAEAALLNGTTTIFCDSHEIGNVLDTDGIEWMLEDCR
;
A
#
# COMPACT_ATOMS: atom_id res chain seq x y z
N MET A 1 13.14 2.86 0.09
CA MET A 1 11.84 2.46 -0.49
C MET A 1 11.26 1.34 0.39
N ILE A 2 9.99 1.44 0.83
CA ILE A 2 9.36 0.35 1.58
C ILE A 2 8.79 -0.62 0.55
N THR A 3 9.39 -1.78 0.42
CA THR A 3 8.87 -2.86 -0.40
C THR A 3 7.94 -3.74 0.42
N ARG A 4 7.11 -4.57 -0.20
CA ARG A 4 6.26 -5.56 0.47
C ARG A 4 7.06 -6.44 1.46
N PHE A 5 8.33 -6.70 1.16
CA PHE A 5 9.22 -7.51 1.99
C PHE A 5 9.85 -6.74 3.16
N SER A 6 9.76 -5.40 3.14
CA SER A 6 10.27 -4.55 4.23
C SER A 6 9.20 -4.12 5.23
N VAL A 7 7.91 -4.43 4.97
CA VAL A 7 6.84 -4.20 5.93
C VAL A 7 6.91 -5.28 7.02
N PRO A 8 7.07 -4.92 8.30
CA PRO A 8 7.13 -5.90 9.38
C PRO A 8 5.90 -6.81 9.42
N ASN A 9 6.05 -8.04 9.88
CA ASN A 9 4.93 -8.97 10.03
C ASN A 9 3.84 -8.37 10.93
N LEU A 10 2.57 -8.72 10.68
CA LEU A 10 1.45 -8.15 11.42
C LEU A 10 1.57 -8.42 12.93
N HIS A 11 1.94 -9.64 13.32
CA HIS A 11 2.07 -10.02 14.74
C HIS A 11 3.15 -9.20 15.46
N GLU A 12 4.21 -8.77 14.77
CA GLU A 12 5.28 -7.93 15.33
C GLU A 12 4.84 -6.48 15.53
N THR A 13 3.84 -6.03 14.78
CA THR A 13 3.35 -4.65 14.80
C THR A 13 2.03 -4.47 15.54
N THR A 14 1.35 -5.55 15.93
CA THR A 14 0.00 -5.50 16.53
C THR A 14 -0.08 -4.59 17.76
N ILE A 15 0.87 -4.71 18.70
CA ILE A 15 0.90 -3.85 19.90
C ILE A 15 1.12 -2.39 19.52
N HIS A 16 2.03 -2.12 18.58
CA HIS A 16 2.29 -0.77 18.08
C HIS A 16 1.03 -0.17 17.44
N LEU A 17 0.38 -0.89 16.52
CA LEU A 17 -0.83 -0.43 15.85
C LEU A 17 -1.97 -0.19 16.84
N THR A 18 -2.12 -1.06 17.84
CA THR A 18 -3.09 -0.86 18.93
C THR A 18 -2.83 0.44 19.70
N ASN A 19 -1.57 0.76 19.98
CA ASN A 19 -1.21 2.00 20.64
C ASN A 19 -1.47 3.24 19.74
N VAL A 20 -1.26 3.12 18.42
CA VAL A 20 -1.64 4.16 17.46
C VAL A 20 -3.15 4.39 17.49
N VAL A 21 -3.96 3.32 17.40
CA VAL A 21 -5.43 3.40 17.44
C VAL A 21 -5.93 4.08 18.73
N ASN A 22 -5.27 3.82 19.85
CA ASN A 22 -5.63 4.40 21.15
C ASN A 22 -5.03 5.80 21.40
N GLY A 23 -4.37 6.39 20.38
CA GLY A 23 -3.79 7.72 20.48
C GLY A 23 -2.54 7.85 21.35
N LYS A 24 -1.93 6.70 21.75
CA LYS A 24 -0.71 6.67 22.55
C LYS A 24 0.57 6.86 21.74
N ILE A 25 0.50 6.54 20.44
CA ILE A 25 1.59 6.68 19.47
C ILE A 25 1.03 7.45 18.29
N VAL A 26 1.77 8.44 17.82
CA VAL A 26 1.44 9.23 16.63
C VAL A 26 1.61 8.34 15.39
N PRO A 27 0.63 8.29 14.47
CA PRO A 27 0.78 7.58 13.21
C PRO A 27 1.81 8.27 12.30
N ASP A 28 2.39 7.51 11.37
CA ASP A 28 3.33 8.03 10.40
C ASP A 28 2.65 8.99 9.41
N LYS A 29 1.38 8.70 9.07
CA LYS A 29 0.58 9.48 8.13
C LYS A 29 -0.91 9.32 8.41
N ILE A 30 -1.66 10.39 8.18
CA ILE A 30 -3.13 10.39 8.19
C ILE A 30 -3.62 10.90 6.82
N LEU A 31 -4.51 10.14 6.19
CA LEU A 31 -5.24 10.56 5.00
C LEU A 31 -6.62 11.03 5.45
N THR A 32 -6.93 12.31 5.26
CA THR A 32 -8.18 12.93 5.72
C THR A 32 -9.13 13.20 4.57
N ASN A 33 -10.40 13.50 4.91
CA ASN A 33 -11.41 13.92 3.95
C ASN A 33 -11.63 12.89 2.83
N ALA A 34 -11.64 11.60 3.20
CA ALA A 34 -11.72 10.48 2.27
C ALA A 34 -13.14 9.94 2.14
N LYS A 35 -13.46 9.47 0.92
CA LYS A 35 -14.48 8.46 0.66
C LYS A 35 -13.76 7.13 0.48
N ILE A 36 -14.12 6.11 1.25
CA ILE A 36 -13.40 4.84 1.25
C ILE A 36 -14.27 3.75 0.66
N LEU A 37 -13.81 3.11 -0.41
CA LEU A 37 -14.43 1.90 -0.92
C LEU A 37 -14.14 0.74 0.05
N SER A 38 -15.16 0.32 0.77
CA SER A 38 -15.09 -0.85 1.67
C SER A 38 -15.38 -2.11 0.89
N THR A 39 -14.37 -2.92 0.63
CA THR A 39 -14.50 -4.21 -0.03
C THR A 39 -15.10 -5.29 0.89
N TYR A 40 -15.21 -5.02 2.19
CA TYR A 40 -15.85 -5.93 3.15
C TYR A 40 -17.39 -5.80 3.16
N THR A 41 -17.90 -4.59 2.88
CA THR A 41 -19.33 -4.28 3.00
C THR A 41 -19.95 -3.85 1.68
N ASP A 42 -19.14 -3.79 0.61
CA ASP A 42 -19.56 -3.33 -0.73
C ASP A 42 -20.24 -1.95 -0.69
N THR A 43 -19.68 -1.06 0.12
CA THR A 43 -20.20 0.30 0.33
C THR A 43 -19.12 1.34 0.25
N ILE A 44 -19.50 2.60 0.01
CA ILE A 44 -18.61 3.74 0.14
C ILE A 44 -18.83 4.37 1.52
N LEU A 45 -17.76 4.36 2.33
CA LEU A 45 -17.76 5.01 3.64
C LEU A 45 -17.42 6.49 3.43
N GLU A 46 -18.38 7.37 3.68
CA GLU A 46 -18.24 8.81 3.50
C GLU A 46 -17.58 9.47 4.72
N ASN A 47 -16.88 10.59 4.48
CA ASN A 47 -16.32 11.45 5.50
C ASN A 47 -15.42 10.71 6.50
N LYS A 48 -14.43 10.00 5.97
CA LYS A 48 -13.49 9.18 6.75
C LYS A 48 -12.07 9.71 6.68
N GLU A 49 -11.25 9.21 7.60
CA GLU A 49 -9.81 9.31 7.60
C GLU A 49 -9.16 7.95 7.87
N ILE A 50 -7.97 7.78 7.33
CA ILE A 50 -7.17 6.55 7.50
C ILE A 50 -5.89 6.91 8.24
N TRP A 51 -5.58 6.20 9.31
CA TRP A 51 -4.32 6.30 10.02
C TRP A 51 -3.38 5.19 9.59
N ILE A 52 -2.17 5.56 9.19
CA ILE A 52 -1.15 4.64 8.65
C ILE A 52 0.07 4.68 9.55
N SER A 53 0.58 3.53 9.92
CA SER A 53 1.84 3.39 10.64
C SER A 53 2.57 2.11 10.28
N LYS A 54 3.89 2.19 10.16
CA LYS A 54 4.76 1.07 9.76
C LYS A 54 4.30 0.36 8.48
N GLY A 55 3.87 1.15 7.47
CA GLY A 55 3.40 0.61 6.19
C GLY A 55 2.05 -0.11 6.27
N ARG A 56 1.29 0.03 7.36
CA ARG A 56 0.00 -0.62 7.57
C ARG A 56 -1.09 0.37 7.91
N ILE A 57 -2.31 0.09 7.51
CA ILE A 57 -3.50 0.78 7.99
C ILE A 57 -3.72 0.37 9.45
N ALA A 58 -3.60 1.35 10.36
CA ALA A 58 -3.87 1.14 11.77
C ALA A 58 -5.38 1.15 12.04
N CYS A 59 -6.10 2.15 11.49
CA CYS A 59 -7.55 2.24 11.60
C CYS A 59 -8.17 3.17 10.55
N ILE A 60 -9.49 3.07 10.42
CA ILE A 60 -10.35 4.00 9.70
C ILE A 60 -11.25 4.68 10.73
N ARG A 61 -11.32 6.01 10.70
CA ARG A 61 -12.09 6.82 11.65
C ARG A 61 -12.96 7.84 10.93
N ASN A 62 -13.78 8.56 11.69
CA ASN A 62 -14.48 9.71 11.16
C ASN A 62 -13.50 10.85 10.90
N ASN A 63 -13.76 11.62 9.85
CA ASN A 63 -12.87 12.71 9.45
C ASN A 63 -12.68 13.72 10.58
N ASN A 64 -11.44 14.20 10.74
CA ASN A 64 -10.98 15.08 11.82
C ASN A 64 -10.90 14.47 13.22
N ASP A 65 -11.13 13.15 13.38
CA ASP A 65 -11.03 12.50 14.69
C ASP A 65 -9.60 12.57 15.27
N HIS A 66 -8.59 12.55 14.40
CA HIS A 66 -7.17 12.71 14.79
C HIS A 66 -6.89 13.94 15.64
N LYS A 67 -7.65 15.02 15.46
CA LYS A 67 -7.50 16.28 16.23
C LYS A 67 -7.80 16.10 17.72
N ASN A 68 -8.54 15.05 18.08
CA ASN A 68 -8.83 14.71 19.47
C ASN A 68 -7.66 14.00 20.17
N PHE A 69 -6.69 13.49 19.39
CA PHE A 69 -5.59 12.66 19.88
C PHE A 69 -4.22 13.32 19.68
N PHE A 70 -4.04 14.06 18.58
CA PHE A 70 -2.72 14.54 18.18
C PHE A 70 -2.74 16.03 17.81
N ASN A 71 -1.63 16.71 18.08
CA ASN A 71 -1.36 18.00 17.48
C ASN A 71 -1.01 17.80 15.99
N THR A 72 -1.65 18.52 15.09
CA THR A 72 -1.44 18.44 13.64
C THR A 72 -0.01 18.80 13.20
N LYS A 73 0.79 19.41 14.09
CA LYS A 73 2.21 19.69 13.83
C LYS A 73 3.10 18.43 13.98
N ASP A 74 2.62 17.43 14.69
CA ASP A 74 3.41 16.25 15.06
C ASP A 74 3.15 15.06 14.13
N VAL A 75 2.20 15.20 13.19
CA VAL A 75 1.79 14.12 12.28
C VAL A 75 1.66 14.63 10.85
N SER A 76 2.09 13.81 9.88
CA SER A 76 1.88 14.09 8.45
C SER A 76 0.41 13.86 8.08
N VAL A 77 -0.32 14.95 7.84
CA VAL A 77 -1.73 14.91 7.41
C VAL A 77 -1.82 15.26 5.93
N PHE A 78 -2.49 14.41 5.17
CA PHE A 78 -2.73 14.60 3.73
C PHE A 78 -4.24 14.62 3.47
N ASP A 79 -4.73 15.73 2.92
CA ASP A 79 -6.13 15.87 2.49
C ASP A 79 -6.30 15.22 1.12
N VAL A 80 -7.18 14.23 1.01
CA VAL A 80 -7.47 13.56 -0.27
C VAL A 80 -8.66 14.22 -1.01
N GLU A 81 -9.12 15.39 -0.57
CA GLU A 81 -10.04 16.25 -1.29
C GLU A 81 -11.36 15.55 -1.69
N LYS A 82 -11.90 14.72 -0.84
CA LYS A 82 -13.11 13.90 -1.07
C LYS A 82 -12.99 12.88 -2.21
N ASN A 83 -11.77 12.63 -2.68
CA ASN A 83 -11.56 11.54 -3.64
C ASN A 83 -11.85 10.18 -3.01
N ILE A 84 -12.14 9.22 -3.87
CA ILE A 84 -12.35 7.83 -3.46
C ILE A 84 -11.01 7.16 -3.25
N LEU A 85 -10.79 6.64 -2.04
CA LEU A 85 -9.69 5.73 -1.74
C LEU A 85 -10.20 4.28 -1.89
N ALA A 86 -9.52 3.52 -2.70
CA ALA A 86 -9.78 2.09 -2.90
C ALA A 86 -8.52 1.29 -2.60
N PRO A 87 -8.62 0.00 -2.27
CA PRO A 87 -7.47 -0.89 -2.34
C PRO A 87 -6.84 -0.85 -3.73
N GLY A 88 -5.52 -0.91 -3.79
CA GLY A 88 -4.83 -1.02 -5.07
C GLY A 88 -5.26 -2.26 -5.84
N LEU A 89 -5.31 -2.15 -7.16
CA LEU A 89 -5.66 -3.27 -8.02
C LEU A 89 -4.60 -4.37 -7.95
N ILE A 90 -5.05 -5.60 -8.08
CA ILE A 90 -4.20 -6.79 -8.11
C ILE A 90 -4.32 -7.41 -9.49
N ASP A 91 -3.21 -7.50 -10.21
CA ASP A 91 -3.14 -8.31 -11.42
C ASP A 91 -2.84 -9.76 -11.01
N PRO A 92 -3.77 -10.68 -11.25
CA PRO A 92 -3.64 -12.05 -10.75
C PRO A 92 -2.69 -12.93 -11.57
N HIS A 93 -2.29 -12.49 -12.76
CA HIS A 93 -1.40 -13.26 -13.63
C HIS A 93 -0.85 -12.42 -14.78
N MET A 94 0.48 -12.30 -14.84
CA MET A 94 1.14 -11.63 -15.95
C MET A 94 2.58 -12.10 -16.12
N HIS A 95 3.15 -11.81 -17.29
CA HIS A 95 4.54 -12.05 -17.65
C HIS A 95 5.19 -10.70 -18.00
N ILE A 96 6.03 -10.17 -17.12
CA ILE A 96 6.66 -8.85 -17.33
C ILE A 96 7.54 -8.89 -18.59
N GLU A 97 8.30 -9.95 -18.78
CA GLU A 97 9.18 -10.14 -19.92
C GLU A 97 8.47 -10.11 -21.27
N SER A 98 7.22 -10.59 -21.34
CA SER A 98 6.39 -10.50 -22.56
C SER A 98 6.11 -9.04 -22.98
N SER A 99 6.17 -8.09 -22.06
CA SER A 99 6.02 -6.66 -22.37
C SER A 99 7.31 -6.00 -22.87
N MET A 100 8.43 -6.75 -22.93
CA MET A 100 9.76 -6.30 -23.39
C MET A 100 10.33 -5.13 -22.57
N ILE A 101 9.93 -5.01 -21.30
CA ILE A 101 10.43 -4.01 -20.37
C ILE A 101 10.84 -4.69 -19.06
N THR A 102 11.59 -3.97 -18.22
CA THR A 102 12.01 -4.46 -16.92
C THR A 102 10.89 -4.35 -15.88
N GLY A 103 11.03 -5.04 -14.75
CA GLY A 103 10.09 -4.97 -13.65
C GLY A 103 9.92 -3.55 -13.10
N CYS A 104 11.00 -2.79 -12.95
CA CYS A 104 10.95 -1.38 -12.55
C CYS A 104 10.15 -0.51 -13.54
N ALA A 105 10.41 -0.65 -14.84
CA ALA A 105 9.71 0.12 -15.87
C ALA A 105 8.22 -0.26 -15.93
N TYR A 106 7.89 -1.54 -15.77
CA TYR A 106 6.52 -2.00 -15.65
C TYR A 106 5.81 -1.38 -14.43
N ALA A 107 6.49 -1.39 -13.27
CA ALA A 107 5.94 -0.86 -12.03
C ALA A 107 5.56 0.63 -12.13
N GLU A 108 6.37 1.45 -12.82
CA GLU A 108 6.03 2.86 -13.06
C GLU A 108 4.70 3.02 -13.80
N ALA A 109 4.49 2.26 -14.87
CA ALA A 109 3.25 2.30 -15.64
C ALA A 109 2.06 1.71 -14.85
N ALA A 110 2.26 0.58 -14.17
CA ALA A 110 1.22 -0.11 -13.42
C ALA A 110 0.69 0.73 -12.25
N LEU A 111 1.59 1.35 -11.48
CA LEU A 111 1.22 2.19 -10.34
C LEU A 111 0.40 3.42 -10.77
N LEU A 112 0.73 4.06 -11.89
CA LEU A 112 -0.03 5.19 -12.43
C LEU A 112 -1.47 4.80 -12.82
N ASN A 113 -1.71 3.50 -13.09
CA ASN A 113 -3.02 2.96 -13.42
C ASN A 113 -3.70 2.24 -12.25
N GLY A 114 -3.13 2.34 -11.05
CA GLY A 114 -3.74 1.83 -9.81
C GLY A 114 -3.41 0.37 -9.49
N THR A 115 -2.62 -0.34 -10.30
CA THR A 115 -2.15 -1.70 -9.99
C THR A 115 -0.98 -1.63 -9.01
N THR A 116 -1.17 -2.19 -7.81
CA THR A 116 -0.19 -2.15 -6.72
C THR A 116 0.41 -3.51 -6.38
N THR A 117 -0.15 -4.56 -6.94
CA THR A 117 0.31 -5.94 -6.73
C THR A 117 0.14 -6.72 -8.03
N ILE A 118 1.13 -7.52 -8.35
CA ILE A 118 1.09 -8.45 -9.48
C ILE A 118 1.52 -9.83 -9.05
N PHE A 119 0.98 -10.86 -9.68
CA PHE A 119 1.48 -12.23 -9.66
C PHE A 119 2.16 -12.48 -10.99
N CYS A 120 3.48 -12.36 -10.99
CA CYS A 120 4.30 -12.56 -12.19
C CYS A 120 4.84 -13.99 -12.23
N ASP A 121 4.72 -14.60 -13.38
CA ASP A 121 5.38 -15.88 -13.70
C ASP A 121 6.49 -15.60 -14.73
N SER A 122 7.73 -15.56 -14.27
CA SER A 122 8.92 -15.21 -15.05
C SER A 122 9.51 -16.44 -15.78
N HIS A 123 8.67 -17.28 -16.39
CA HIS A 123 9.13 -18.51 -17.04
C HIS A 123 9.83 -18.25 -18.37
N GLU A 124 9.54 -17.17 -19.07
CA GLU A 124 10.18 -16.85 -20.36
C GLU A 124 11.66 -16.55 -20.13
N ILE A 125 12.00 -15.68 -19.20
CA ILE A 125 13.40 -15.41 -18.87
C ILE A 125 14.08 -16.60 -18.20
N GLY A 126 13.34 -17.39 -17.42
CA GLY A 126 13.82 -18.64 -16.83
C GLY A 126 14.19 -19.69 -17.89
N ASN A 127 13.43 -19.77 -18.99
CA ASN A 127 13.76 -20.66 -20.11
C ASN A 127 15.03 -20.26 -20.88
N VAL A 128 15.40 -18.96 -20.83
CA VAL A 128 16.58 -18.45 -21.54
C VAL A 128 17.83 -18.43 -20.65
N LEU A 129 17.69 -18.05 -19.41
CA LEU A 129 18.80 -17.80 -18.47
C LEU A 129 18.73 -18.67 -17.20
N ASP A 130 17.84 -19.66 -17.16
CA ASP A 130 17.66 -20.54 -16.01
C ASP A 130 17.31 -19.75 -14.73
N THR A 131 17.79 -20.18 -13.58
CA THR A 131 17.56 -19.52 -12.28
C THR A 131 18.14 -18.11 -12.22
N ASP A 132 19.23 -17.85 -12.93
CA ASP A 132 19.88 -16.54 -12.98
C ASP A 132 18.94 -15.49 -13.57
N GLY A 133 18.12 -15.85 -14.57
CA GLY A 133 17.11 -14.95 -15.15
C GLY A 133 16.00 -14.59 -14.15
N ILE A 134 15.56 -15.57 -13.36
CA ILE A 134 14.54 -15.33 -12.33
C ILE A 134 15.10 -14.46 -11.21
N GLU A 135 16.33 -14.71 -10.77
CA GLU A 135 17.00 -13.88 -9.76
C GLU A 135 17.18 -12.44 -10.24
N TRP A 136 17.59 -12.25 -11.49
CA TRP A 136 17.70 -10.93 -12.10
C TRP A 136 16.38 -10.17 -12.09
N MET A 137 15.25 -10.81 -12.46
CA MET A 137 13.93 -10.18 -12.41
C MET A 137 13.54 -9.78 -11.00
N LEU A 138 13.83 -10.62 -9.99
CA LEU A 138 13.57 -10.31 -8.59
C LEU A 138 14.39 -9.12 -8.11
N GLU A 139 15.66 -9.04 -8.50
CA GLU A 139 16.53 -7.90 -8.12
C GLU A 139 16.08 -6.59 -8.78
N ASP A 140 15.67 -6.62 -10.05
CA ASP A 140 15.15 -5.43 -10.74
C ASP A 140 13.85 -4.91 -10.10
N CYS A 141 13.02 -5.78 -9.52
CA CYS A 141 11.78 -5.41 -8.85
C CYS A 141 11.96 -4.94 -7.38
N ARG A 142 13.16 -4.92 -6.84
CA ARG A 142 13.46 -4.45 -5.46
C ARG A 142 13.78 -2.97 -5.40
#